data_865066eb4cda0087fd3c6d9cf9cac382
#
_entry.id   865066eb4cda0087fd3c6d9cf9cac382
#
_cell.length_a   1.000
_cell.length_b   1.000
_cell.length_c   1.000
_cell.angle_alpha   90.00
_cell.angle_beta   90.00
_cell.angle_gamma   90.00
#
_symmetry.space_group_name_H-M   'P 1'
#
loop_
_entity.id
_entity.type
_entity.pdbx_description
1 polymer ?
#
loop_
_entity_poly.entity_id
_entity_poly.type
_entity_poly.pdbx_seq_one_letter_code
_entity_poly.pdbx_strand_id
1 'polypeptide(L)'
;MSKNIIFLDIDEVVCTNRSRYIYNRMSALEEIPCRFLLNLCKEFNCRIVIHSSWRFYKGGADLFLEEVNSTLPELLDYIMDGRKKMVTNPEIYDRLKSINDWLSDYCGEEHVANFIIIDDLQLEFNKDTEYLMENFIKIKNPNVGFDFPEYWKAREMLREED
;
A
#
# COMPACT_ATOMS: atom_id res chain seq x y z
N MET A 1 5.50 20.33 4.46
CA MET A 1 4.65 19.55 5.38
C MET A 1 5.03 18.09 5.27
N SER A 2 5.30 17.43 6.38
CA SER A 2 5.62 16.00 6.38
C SER A 2 4.41 15.16 6.02
N LYS A 3 4.64 14.02 5.42
CA LYS A 3 3.61 13.06 5.02
C LYS A 3 3.90 11.67 5.56
N ASN A 4 2.88 10.87 5.68
CA ASN A 4 3.00 9.45 5.98
C ASN A 4 2.93 8.63 4.68
N ILE A 5 3.57 7.48 4.66
CA ILE A 5 3.58 6.60 3.49
C ILE A 5 2.86 5.29 3.80
N ILE A 6 2.02 4.86 2.88
CA ILE A 6 1.41 3.52 2.88
C ILE A 6 2.06 2.72 1.74
N PHE A 7 2.91 1.75 2.10
CA PHE A 7 3.39 0.76 1.14
C PHE A 7 2.31 -0.30 0.97
N LEU A 8 1.67 -0.31 -0.18
CA LEU A 8 0.46 -1.07 -0.44
C LEU A 8 0.71 -2.26 -1.37
N ASP A 9 0.40 -3.47 -0.89
CA ASP A 9 0.13 -4.62 -1.75
C ASP A 9 -1.29 -4.54 -2.32
N ILE A 10 -1.52 -5.16 -3.47
CA ILE A 10 -2.80 -5.08 -4.20
C ILE A 10 -3.60 -6.37 -4.07
N ASP A 11 -3.03 -7.51 -4.52
CA ASP A 11 -3.71 -8.79 -4.46
C ASP A 11 -3.97 -9.21 -3.00
N GLU A 12 -5.19 -9.66 -2.72
CA GLU A 12 -5.67 -10.07 -1.41
C GLU A 12 -5.71 -8.92 -0.36
N VAL A 13 -5.43 -7.69 -0.77
CA VAL A 13 -5.53 -6.48 0.05
C VAL A 13 -6.69 -5.60 -0.41
N VAL A 14 -6.68 -5.17 -1.65
CA VAL A 14 -7.73 -4.33 -2.26
C VAL A 14 -8.39 -5.00 -3.48
N CYS A 15 -7.82 -6.09 -3.98
CA CYS A 15 -8.33 -6.95 -5.04
C CYS A 15 -8.41 -8.37 -4.51
N THR A 16 -9.56 -8.77 -3.99
CA THR A 16 -9.75 -10.05 -3.29
C THR A 16 -10.47 -11.09 -4.13
N ASN A 17 -10.53 -12.32 -3.64
CA ASN A 17 -11.33 -13.37 -4.29
C ASN A 17 -12.80 -12.98 -4.39
N ARG A 18 -13.32 -12.23 -3.42
CA ARG A 18 -14.70 -11.72 -3.43
C ARG A 18 -14.92 -10.73 -4.58
N SER A 19 -14.02 -9.79 -4.79
CA SER A 19 -14.12 -8.84 -5.89
C SER A 19 -14.02 -9.53 -7.25
N ARG A 20 -13.14 -10.50 -7.39
CA ARG A 20 -13.04 -11.32 -8.60
C ARG A 20 -14.34 -12.06 -8.91
N TYR A 21 -14.98 -12.61 -7.90
CA TYR A 21 -16.25 -13.31 -8.04
C TYR A 21 -17.40 -12.38 -8.43
N ILE A 22 -17.53 -11.23 -7.72
CA ILE A 22 -18.61 -10.27 -7.94
C ILE A 22 -18.51 -9.59 -9.32
N TYR A 23 -17.30 -9.16 -9.68
CA TYR A 23 -17.08 -8.38 -10.91
C TYR A 23 -16.65 -9.22 -12.10
N ASN A 24 -16.47 -10.53 -11.91
CA ASN A 24 -15.97 -11.47 -12.93
C ASN A 24 -14.68 -10.98 -13.61
N ARG A 25 -13.77 -10.41 -12.81
CA ARG A 25 -12.55 -9.75 -13.28
C ARG A 25 -11.42 -9.93 -12.28
N MET A 26 -10.27 -10.42 -12.73
CA MET A 26 -9.12 -10.74 -11.87
C MET A 26 -8.50 -9.52 -11.18
N SER A 27 -8.57 -8.35 -11.82
CA SER A 27 -7.94 -7.12 -11.35
C SER A 27 -8.90 -6.12 -10.70
N ALA A 28 -10.17 -6.49 -10.51
CA ALA A 28 -11.16 -5.59 -9.93
C ALA A 28 -10.85 -5.24 -8.47
N LEU A 29 -10.76 -3.93 -8.19
CA LEU A 29 -10.61 -3.45 -6.81
C LEU A 29 -11.95 -3.43 -6.09
N GLU A 30 -11.91 -3.62 -4.78
CA GLU A 30 -13.09 -3.47 -3.92
C GLU A 30 -13.20 -2.06 -3.36
N GLU A 31 -14.40 -1.53 -3.37
CA GLU A 31 -14.69 -0.18 -2.88
C GLU A 31 -14.43 -0.04 -1.38
N ILE A 32 -14.81 -1.03 -0.56
CA ILE A 32 -14.67 -0.95 0.91
C ILE A 32 -13.20 -0.83 1.35
N PRO A 33 -12.27 -1.71 0.93
CA PRO A 33 -10.86 -1.53 1.22
C PRO A 33 -10.29 -0.18 0.73
N CYS A 34 -10.69 0.25 -0.46
CA CYS A 34 -10.26 1.54 -1.00
C CYS A 34 -10.78 2.73 -0.18
N ARG A 35 -11.99 2.66 0.35
CA ARG A 35 -12.53 3.69 1.25
C ARG A 35 -11.80 3.76 2.58
N PHE A 36 -11.40 2.64 3.16
CA PHE A 36 -10.55 2.62 4.35
C PHE A 36 -9.20 3.29 4.08
N LEU A 37 -8.57 2.99 2.95
CA LEU A 37 -7.33 3.65 2.54
C LEU A 37 -7.52 5.15 2.35
N LEU A 38 -8.60 5.57 1.69
CA LEU A 38 -8.91 6.99 1.50
C LEU A 38 -9.07 7.72 2.83
N ASN A 39 -9.77 7.11 3.79
CA ASN A 39 -9.94 7.70 5.11
C ASN A 39 -8.61 7.87 5.85
N LEU A 40 -7.70 6.88 5.77
CA LEU A 40 -6.36 7.00 6.33
C LEU A 40 -5.57 8.15 5.67
N CYS A 41 -5.64 8.23 4.35
CA CYS A 41 -4.94 9.25 3.60
C CYS A 41 -5.41 10.67 3.95
N LYS A 42 -6.70 10.85 4.11
CA LYS A 42 -7.29 12.14 4.51
C LYS A 42 -6.96 12.52 5.95
N GLU A 43 -7.09 11.58 6.87
CA GLU A 43 -6.92 11.84 8.29
C GLU A 43 -5.44 12.04 8.67
N PHE A 44 -4.54 11.27 8.09
CA PHE A 44 -3.12 11.22 8.46
C PHE A 44 -2.16 11.76 7.39
N ASN A 45 -2.67 12.46 6.40
CA ASN A 45 -1.86 13.00 5.29
C ASN A 45 -0.95 11.94 4.65
N CYS A 46 -1.53 10.78 4.30
CA CYS A 46 -0.75 9.71 3.69
C CYS A 46 -0.63 9.85 2.17
N ARG A 47 0.41 9.22 1.63
CA ARG A 47 0.56 8.92 0.20
C ARG A 47 0.80 7.44 0.03
N ILE A 48 0.22 6.87 -1.01
CA ILE A 48 0.31 5.45 -1.33
C ILE A 48 1.47 5.19 -2.27
N VAL A 49 2.31 4.23 -1.93
CA VAL A 49 3.37 3.69 -2.78
C VAL A 49 3.09 2.20 -3.01
N ILE A 50 3.07 1.78 -4.26
CA ILE A 50 2.79 0.40 -4.64
C ILE A 50 4.04 -0.45 -4.43
N HIS A 51 3.94 -1.52 -3.64
CA HIS A 51 5.00 -2.51 -3.48
C HIS A 51 4.57 -3.93 -3.88
N SER A 52 3.43 -4.05 -4.51
CA SER A 52 2.83 -5.28 -5.00
C SER A 52 3.66 -5.93 -6.13
N SER A 53 3.43 -7.23 -6.35
CA SER A 53 3.96 -7.94 -7.54
C SER A 53 3.48 -7.34 -8.87
N TRP A 54 2.44 -6.51 -8.87
CA TRP A 54 2.02 -5.75 -10.06
C TRP A 54 3.13 -4.85 -10.62
N ARG A 55 4.10 -4.45 -9.78
CA ARG A 55 5.25 -3.67 -10.21
C ARG A 55 6.14 -4.37 -11.23
N PHE A 56 6.09 -5.70 -11.29
CA PHE A 56 6.87 -6.51 -12.23
C PHE A 56 6.23 -6.63 -13.61
N TYR A 57 4.93 -6.37 -13.71
CA TYR A 57 4.22 -6.48 -14.98
C TYR A 57 4.28 -5.17 -15.76
N LYS A 58 4.53 -5.29 -17.06
CA LYS A 58 4.47 -4.12 -17.95
C LYS A 58 3.07 -3.49 -17.87
N GLY A 59 3.03 -2.21 -17.51
CA GLY A 59 1.77 -1.50 -17.33
C GLY A 59 0.98 -1.85 -16.07
N GLY A 60 1.54 -2.62 -15.12
CA GLY A 60 0.85 -3.00 -13.88
C GLY A 60 0.48 -1.81 -13.00
N ALA A 61 1.37 -0.82 -12.88
CA ALA A 61 1.08 0.42 -12.17
C ALA A 61 -0.01 1.24 -12.85
N ASP A 62 0.02 1.35 -14.17
CA ASP A 62 -1.02 2.03 -14.96
C ASP A 62 -2.37 1.33 -14.83
N LEU A 63 -2.38 -0.01 -14.83
CA LEU A 63 -3.60 -0.79 -14.58
C LEU A 63 -4.18 -0.50 -13.20
N PHE A 64 -3.34 -0.41 -12.17
CA PHE A 64 -3.79 -0.04 -10.83
C PHE A 64 -4.44 1.34 -10.81
N LEU A 65 -3.84 2.33 -11.46
CA LEU A 65 -4.42 3.68 -11.57
C LEU A 65 -5.76 3.67 -12.29
N GLU A 66 -5.90 2.90 -13.37
CA GLU A 66 -7.16 2.74 -14.10
C GLU A 66 -8.24 2.10 -13.22
N GLU A 67 -7.90 1.06 -12.46
CA GLU A 67 -8.82 0.39 -11.54
C GLU A 67 -9.23 1.31 -10.38
N VAL A 68 -8.33 2.09 -9.83
CA VAL A 68 -8.65 3.11 -8.82
C VAL A 68 -9.61 4.15 -9.40
N ASN A 69 -9.34 4.64 -10.60
CA ASN A 69 -10.22 5.61 -11.26
C ASN A 69 -11.64 5.06 -11.47
N SER A 70 -11.76 3.77 -11.76
CA SER A 70 -13.07 3.11 -11.94
C SER A 70 -13.80 2.84 -10.62
N THR A 71 -13.07 2.59 -9.53
CA THR A 71 -13.63 2.14 -8.25
C THR A 71 -13.85 3.29 -7.27
N LEU A 72 -12.83 4.13 -7.08
CA LEU A 72 -12.84 5.26 -6.15
C LEU A 72 -11.87 6.33 -6.65
N PRO A 73 -12.27 7.18 -7.62
CA PRO A 73 -11.36 8.13 -8.28
C PRO A 73 -10.70 9.11 -7.33
N GLU A 74 -11.34 9.46 -6.22
CA GLU A 74 -10.79 10.37 -5.21
C GLU A 74 -9.46 9.85 -4.61
N LEU A 75 -9.27 8.53 -4.57
CA LEU A 75 -8.04 7.92 -4.06
C LEU A 75 -6.81 8.24 -4.93
N LEU A 76 -6.99 8.57 -6.21
CA LEU A 76 -5.89 8.96 -7.11
C LEU A 76 -5.07 10.13 -6.58
N ASP A 77 -5.70 11.08 -5.89
CA ASP A 77 -5.05 12.28 -5.34
C ASP A 77 -4.04 11.94 -4.22
N TYR A 78 -4.13 10.73 -3.68
CA TYR A 78 -3.29 10.24 -2.58
C TYR A 78 -2.24 9.22 -3.00
N ILE A 79 -2.15 8.88 -4.28
CA ILE A 79 -1.06 8.06 -4.80
C ILE A 79 0.17 8.94 -5.00
N MET A 80 1.35 8.43 -4.63
CA MET A 80 2.60 9.19 -4.74
C MET A 80 2.85 9.65 -6.17
N ASP A 81 3.19 10.93 -6.33
CA ASP A 81 3.50 11.51 -7.63
C ASP A 81 4.85 11.04 -8.18
N GLY A 82 4.91 10.86 -9.49
CA GLY A 82 6.10 10.47 -10.22
C GLY A 82 6.25 8.95 -10.36
N ARG A 83 6.54 8.49 -11.58
CA ARG A 83 6.59 7.06 -11.90
C ARG A 83 7.56 6.25 -11.05
N LYS A 84 8.72 6.82 -10.72
CA LYS A 84 9.74 6.14 -9.90
C LYS A 84 9.38 6.07 -8.43
N LYS A 85 8.65 7.07 -7.93
CA LYS A 85 8.28 7.18 -6.51
C LYS A 85 6.96 6.44 -6.21
N MET A 86 6.10 6.30 -7.19
CA MET A 86 4.80 5.65 -7.05
C MET A 86 4.91 4.14 -6.78
N VAL A 87 6.02 3.53 -7.18
CA VAL A 87 6.26 2.08 -7.13
C VAL A 87 7.62 1.82 -6.51
N THR A 88 7.72 0.80 -5.63
CA THR A 88 9.04 0.33 -5.18
C THR A 88 9.79 -0.31 -6.33
N ASN A 89 11.13 -0.29 -6.27
CA ASN A 89 11.98 -0.68 -7.40
C ASN A 89 11.63 -2.09 -7.94
N PRO A 90 11.16 -2.22 -9.20
CA PRO A 90 10.76 -3.49 -9.77
C PRO A 90 11.93 -4.44 -10.06
N GLU A 91 13.17 -3.97 -10.03
CA GLU A 91 14.37 -4.81 -10.16
C GLU A 91 14.73 -5.54 -8.86
N ILE A 92 14.13 -5.12 -7.73
CA ILE A 92 14.33 -5.75 -6.43
C ILE A 92 13.15 -6.68 -6.14
N TYR A 93 13.38 -8.00 -6.19
CA TYR A 93 12.36 -9.02 -5.96
C TYR A 93 11.88 -9.09 -4.53
N ASP A 94 12.77 -8.99 -3.56
CA ASP A 94 12.46 -8.97 -2.14
C ASP A 94 11.64 -7.72 -1.79
N ARG A 95 10.44 -7.91 -1.27
CA ARG A 95 9.51 -6.81 -0.95
C ARG A 95 10.07 -5.87 0.10
N LEU A 96 10.61 -6.40 1.18
CA LEU A 96 11.16 -5.59 2.26
C LEU A 96 12.41 -4.83 1.81
N LYS A 97 13.27 -5.47 1.04
CA LYS A 97 14.43 -4.83 0.46
C LYS A 97 14.03 -3.70 -0.49
N SER A 98 12.97 -3.88 -1.29
CA SER A 98 12.47 -2.84 -2.18
C SER A 98 11.88 -1.64 -1.42
N ILE A 99 11.24 -1.87 -0.28
CA ILE A 99 10.74 -0.82 0.61
C ILE A 99 11.91 -0.07 1.25
N ASN A 100 12.90 -0.81 1.74
CA ASN A 100 14.12 -0.22 2.31
C ASN A 100 14.87 0.66 1.31
N ASP A 101 14.98 0.21 0.05
CA ASP A 101 15.53 0.96 -1.07
C ASP A 101 14.75 2.27 -1.32
N TRP A 102 13.42 2.21 -1.37
CA TRP A 102 12.58 3.38 -1.54
C TRP A 102 12.75 4.39 -0.41
N LEU A 103 12.75 3.94 0.84
CA LEU A 103 12.95 4.81 2.01
C LEU A 103 14.33 5.47 1.97
N SER A 104 15.36 4.71 1.60
CA SER A 104 16.73 5.24 1.44
C SER A 104 16.80 6.34 0.39
N ASP A 105 16.11 6.17 -0.73
CA ASP A 105 16.17 7.10 -1.86
C ASP A 105 15.30 8.35 -1.65
N TYR A 106 14.12 8.21 -1.03
CA TYR A 106 13.08 9.24 -1.05
C TYR A 106 12.62 9.76 0.30
N CYS A 107 12.94 9.10 1.42
CA CYS A 107 12.41 9.49 2.72
C CYS A 107 12.72 10.95 3.07
N GLY A 108 13.94 11.40 2.84
CA GLY A 108 14.35 12.79 3.10
C GLY A 108 13.75 13.78 2.10
N GLU A 109 13.78 13.46 0.80
CA GLU A 109 13.24 14.32 -0.25
C GLU A 109 11.73 14.55 -0.09
N GLU A 110 10.99 13.48 0.23
CA GLU A 110 9.53 13.51 0.39
C GLU A 110 9.07 13.92 1.79
N HIS A 111 9.99 14.19 2.72
CA HIS A 111 9.67 14.55 4.10
C HIS A 111 8.75 13.53 4.78
N VAL A 112 9.13 12.26 4.76
CA VAL A 112 8.35 11.17 5.35
C VAL A 112 8.45 11.22 6.87
N ALA A 113 7.30 11.38 7.55
CA ALA A 113 7.21 11.38 9.00
C ALA A 113 7.10 9.95 9.56
N ASN A 114 6.24 9.15 8.97
CA ASN A 114 6.01 7.76 9.37
C ASN A 114 5.54 6.94 8.16
N PHE A 115 5.54 5.63 8.28
CA PHE A 115 5.05 4.75 7.22
C PHE A 115 4.43 3.47 7.81
N ILE A 116 3.57 2.84 7.02
CA ILE A 116 3.02 1.51 7.27
C ILE A 116 3.16 0.65 6.03
N ILE A 117 3.23 -0.66 6.24
CA ILE A 117 3.31 -1.67 5.18
C ILE A 117 2.09 -2.56 5.29
N ILE A 118 1.30 -2.68 4.23
CA ILE A 118 0.09 -3.52 4.19
C ILE A 118 0.30 -4.62 3.17
N ASP A 119 0.30 -5.87 3.61
CA ASP A 119 0.53 -7.05 2.78
C ASP A 119 -0.23 -8.26 3.35
N ASP A 120 -0.60 -9.21 2.50
CA ASP A 120 -1.22 -10.48 2.89
C ASP A 120 -0.20 -11.60 3.15
N LEU A 121 1.04 -11.42 2.67
CA LEU A 121 2.10 -12.41 2.82
C LEU A 121 2.75 -12.36 4.21
N GLN A 122 3.22 -13.52 4.66
CA GLN A 122 4.16 -13.58 5.77
C GLN A 122 5.53 -13.14 5.26
N LEU A 123 5.96 -11.94 5.66
CA LEU A 123 7.25 -11.37 5.25
C LEU A 123 8.36 -11.86 6.18
N GLU A 124 9.50 -12.21 5.60
CA GLU A 124 10.68 -12.65 6.34
C GLU A 124 11.64 -11.48 6.51
N PHE A 125 11.78 -11.03 7.75
CA PHE A 125 12.66 -9.93 8.12
C PHE A 125 14.07 -10.44 8.43
N ASN A 126 15.09 -9.69 8.00
CA ASN A 126 16.49 -9.93 8.31
C ASN A 126 17.09 -8.75 9.09
N LYS A 127 18.39 -8.76 9.35
CA LYS A 127 19.07 -7.69 10.11
C LYS A 127 18.90 -6.30 9.46
N ASP A 128 18.82 -6.24 8.15
CA ASP A 128 18.73 -4.97 7.41
C ASP A 128 17.29 -4.45 7.32
N THR A 129 16.29 -5.31 7.54
CA THR A 129 14.87 -4.99 7.40
C THR A 129 14.05 -5.17 8.68
N GLU A 130 14.64 -5.66 9.77
CA GLU A 130 13.91 -5.92 11.02
C GLU A 130 13.25 -4.67 11.61
N TYR A 131 13.78 -3.48 11.37
CA TYR A 131 13.19 -2.23 11.79
C TYR A 131 11.83 -1.94 11.14
N LEU A 132 11.51 -2.60 10.03
CA LEU A 132 10.22 -2.50 9.34
C LEU A 132 9.10 -3.30 10.02
N MET A 133 9.42 -4.23 10.93
CA MET A 133 8.45 -5.14 11.55
C MET A 133 7.35 -4.39 12.31
N GLU A 134 7.71 -3.34 13.01
CA GLU A 134 6.75 -2.54 13.79
C GLU A 134 5.75 -1.77 12.92
N ASN A 135 6.09 -1.57 11.65
CA ASN A 135 5.28 -0.85 10.68
C ASN A 135 4.45 -1.77 9.76
N PHE A 136 4.52 -3.08 10.02
CA PHE A 136 3.88 -4.09 9.18
C PHE A 136 2.48 -4.45 9.68
N ILE A 137 1.51 -4.40 8.77
CA ILE A 137 0.13 -4.85 8.96
C ILE A 137 -0.13 -6.00 8.00
N LYS A 138 -0.26 -7.20 8.56
CA LYS A 138 -0.63 -8.39 7.79
C LYS A 138 -2.13 -8.49 7.64
N ILE A 139 -2.61 -8.72 6.42
CA ILE A 139 -4.00 -9.03 6.15
C ILE A 139 -4.34 -10.41 6.74
N LYS A 140 -5.35 -10.45 7.61
CA LYS A 140 -5.76 -11.68 8.31
C LYS A 140 -6.58 -12.60 7.43
N ASN A 141 -7.48 -12.03 6.64
CA ASN A 141 -8.38 -12.78 5.77
C ASN A 141 -8.24 -12.30 4.31
N PRO A 142 -7.49 -13.03 3.47
CA PRO A 142 -7.28 -12.63 2.07
C PRO A 142 -8.56 -12.66 1.21
N ASN A 143 -9.63 -13.28 1.66
CA ASN A 143 -10.93 -13.23 0.98
C ASN A 143 -11.67 -11.92 1.20
N VAL A 144 -11.30 -11.17 2.22
CA VAL A 144 -11.91 -9.88 2.60
C VAL A 144 -10.97 -8.71 2.33
N GLY A 145 -9.67 -8.93 2.46
CA GLY A 145 -8.64 -7.92 2.24
C GLY A 145 -8.51 -6.94 3.40
N PHE A 146 -8.15 -5.70 3.06
CA PHE A 146 -8.00 -4.61 4.02
C PHE A 146 -9.37 -4.18 4.55
N ASP A 147 -9.62 -4.53 5.80
CA ASP A 147 -10.91 -4.37 6.45
C ASP A 147 -10.75 -3.65 7.79
N PHE A 148 -11.82 -3.52 8.56
CA PHE A 148 -11.87 -2.72 9.77
C PHE A 148 -10.76 -3.04 10.79
N PRO A 149 -10.42 -4.32 11.11
CA PRO A 149 -9.36 -4.61 12.08
C PRO A 149 -7.99 -4.05 11.67
N GLU A 150 -7.62 -4.20 10.39
CA GLU A 150 -6.37 -3.68 9.84
C GLU A 150 -6.41 -2.16 9.73
N TYR A 151 -7.54 -1.59 9.34
CA TYR A 151 -7.75 -0.15 9.32
C TYR A 151 -7.57 0.48 10.70
N TRP A 152 -8.15 -0.12 11.73
CA TRP A 152 -8.00 0.37 13.09
C TRP A 152 -6.56 0.31 13.58
N LYS A 153 -5.87 -0.80 13.29
CA LYS A 153 -4.43 -0.94 13.60
C LYS A 153 -3.59 0.13 12.87
N ALA A 154 -3.88 0.39 11.59
CA ALA A 154 -3.23 1.43 10.83
C ALA A 154 -3.40 2.82 11.47
N ARG A 155 -4.60 3.13 11.93
CA ARG A 155 -4.88 4.38 12.64
C ARG A 155 -4.03 4.53 13.91
N GLU A 156 -3.91 3.46 14.69
CA GLU A 156 -3.09 3.48 15.90
C GLU A 156 -1.61 3.70 15.59
N MET A 157 -1.11 3.06 14.52
CA MET A 157 0.28 3.19 14.09
C MET A 157 0.62 4.56 13.50
N LEU A 158 -0.34 5.23 12.88
CA LEU A 158 -0.16 6.54 12.24
C LEU A 158 -0.44 7.73 13.16
N ARG A 159 -1.03 7.49 14.32
CA ARG A 159 -1.14 8.55 15.34
C ARG A 159 0.25 8.94 15.82
N GLU A 160 0.51 10.25 15.84
CA GLU A 160 1.68 10.77 16.54
C GLU A 160 1.51 10.45 18.03
N GLU A 161 2.52 9.90 18.65
CA GLU A 161 2.58 9.82 20.12
C GLU A 161 2.73 11.27 20.61
N ASP A 162 1.75 11.73 21.36
CA ASP A 162 1.78 13.04 22.04
C ASP A 162 2.88 13.05 23.12
#